data_c84c0049a7d9145cb09daf94fb3e109a
#
_entry.id   c84c0049a7d9145cb09daf94fb3e109a
#
_cell.length_a   1.000
_cell.length_b   1.000
_cell.length_c   1.000
_cell.angle_alpha   90.00
_cell.angle_beta   90.00
_cell.angle_gamma   90.00
#
_symmetry.space_group_name_H-M   'P 1'
#
loop_
_entity.id
_entity.type
_entity.pdbx_description
1 polymer ?
#
loop_
_entity_poly.entity_id
_entity_poly.type
_entity_poly.pdbx_seq_one_letter_code
_entity_poly.pdbx_strand_id
1 'polypeptide(L)'
;MPRKSKTDTPPETKAKDQVYKLVELTGTSKDSIEDAVEKAIKRAHKTVKNLKWFQVIETRGSINKGKVDHWQVTLKVGFNVEDA
;
A
#
# COMPACT_ATOMS: atom_id res chain seq x y z
N MET A 1 -21.48 -15.91 9.63
CA MET A 1 -21.31 -15.61 9.13
C MET A 1 -21.02 -15.15 9.09
N PRO A 2 -20.88 -14.98 9.05
CA PRO A 2 -20.61 -14.41 8.61
C PRO A 2 -20.01 -14.05 8.40
N ARG A 3 -19.76 -13.69 8.20
CA ARG A 3 -19.34 -13.36 7.66
C ARG A 3 -19.14 -12.88 7.20
N LYS A 4 -19.23 -12.46 7.08
CA LYS A 4 -19.22 -12.02 6.32
C LYS A 4 -18.85 -11.62 6.02
N SER A 5 -18.69 -11.33 6.02
CA SER A 5 -18.48 -10.96 5.39
C SER A 5 -18.37 -10.63 5.00
N LYS A 6 -18.47 -10.37 4.90
CA LYS A 6 -18.53 -9.97 4.25
C LYS A 6 -18.19 -9.35 3.97
N THR A 7 -17.92 -8.86 3.85
CA THR A 7 -17.59 -8.24 3.47
C THR A 7 -17.11 -7.94 2.89
N ASP A 8 -16.82 -7.66 2.73
CA ASP A 8 -16.19 -7.17 2.03
C ASP A 8 -16.17 -7.21 0.73
N THR A 9 -16.66 -7.51 0.08
CA THR A 9 -16.59 -7.64 -1.32
C THR A 9 -17.17 -6.50 -2.04
N PRO A 10 -16.40 -5.88 -2.89
CA PRO A 10 -16.92 -4.77 -3.64
C PRO A 10 -17.94 -5.24 -4.61
N PRO A 11 -19.02 -4.59 -4.65
CA PRO A 11 -20.10 -5.02 -5.53
C PRO A 11 -19.76 -4.92 -6.99
N GLU A 12 -18.88 -4.04 -7.34
CA GLU A 12 -18.65 -3.90 -8.76
C GLU A 12 -17.94 -5.07 -9.36
N THR A 13 -17.35 -5.90 -8.54
CA THR A 13 -16.74 -7.07 -9.10
C THR A 13 -17.76 -8.04 -9.56
N LYS A 14 -18.92 -7.95 -8.97
CA LYS A 14 -19.97 -8.77 -9.39
C LYS A 14 -19.56 -10.16 -9.56
N ALA A 15 -19.37 -10.51 -10.72
CA ALA A 15 -19.18 -11.87 -11.02
C ALA A 15 -17.78 -12.29 -11.12
N LYS A 16 -16.88 -11.35 -11.13
CA LYS A 16 -15.55 -11.76 -11.44
C LYS A 16 -14.66 -11.73 -10.26
N ASP A 17 -13.93 -12.78 -10.08
CA ASP A 17 -12.85 -12.76 -9.11
C ASP A 17 -11.72 -11.95 -9.65
N GLN A 18 -11.02 -11.31 -8.76
CA GLN A 18 -9.91 -10.45 -9.13
C GLN A 18 -8.61 -11.11 -8.78
N VAL A 19 -7.61 -10.88 -9.60
CA VAL A 19 -6.26 -11.34 -9.32
C VAL A 19 -5.41 -10.11 -9.17
N TYR A 20 -4.63 -10.08 -8.09
CA TYR A 20 -3.77 -8.94 -7.81
C TYR A 20 -2.33 -9.34 -7.85
N LYS A 21 -1.52 -8.43 -8.28
CA LYS A 21 -0.09 -8.55 -8.15
C LYS A 21 0.36 -7.58 -7.09
N LEU A 22 1.46 -7.90 -6.44
CA LEU A 22 1.98 -7.05 -5.38
C LEU A 22 3.34 -6.52 -5.74
N VAL A 23 3.56 -5.29 -5.38
CA VAL A 23 4.88 -4.71 -5.48
C VAL A 23 5.23 -4.15 -4.11
N GLU A 24 6.45 -4.35 -3.69
CA GLU A 24 6.88 -3.92 -2.38
C GLU A 24 7.85 -2.76 -2.51
N LEU A 25 7.64 -1.74 -1.72
CA LEU A 25 8.53 -0.59 -1.76
C LEU A 25 8.59 0.06 -0.39
N THR A 26 9.59 0.90 -0.22
CA THR A 26 9.81 1.59 1.03
C THR A 26 9.81 3.09 0.77
N GLY A 27 8.96 3.79 1.51
CA GLY A 27 8.93 5.24 1.43
C GLY A 27 9.55 5.85 2.66
N THR A 28 10.03 7.06 2.53
CA THR A 28 10.59 7.78 3.66
C THR A 28 9.98 9.16 3.74
N SER A 29 10.00 9.73 4.92
CA SER A 29 9.49 11.08 5.12
C SER A 29 10.09 11.66 6.38
N LYS A 30 10.38 12.94 6.35
CA LYS A 30 10.78 13.64 7.56
C LYS A 30 9.59 14.07 8.39
N ASP A 31 8.41 13.98 7.81
CA ASP A 31 7.21 14.52 8.44
C ASP A 31 6.41 13.50 9.22
N SER A 32 6.08 12.39 8.61
CA SER A 32 5.21 11.43 9.27
C SER A 32 5.21 10.11 8.55
N ILE A 33 4.66 9.11 9.25
CA ILE A 33 4.48 7.78 8.65
C ILE A 33 3.50 7.88 7.50
N GLU A 34 2.41 8.59 7.69
CA GLU A 34 1.41 8.73 6.64
C GLU A 34 2.00 9.36 5.38
N ASP A 35 2.84 10.37 5.58
CA ASP A 35 3.46 11.01 4.45
C ASP A 35 4.39 10.06 3.71
N ALA A 36 5.09 9.21 4.45
CA ALA A 36 5.96 8.22 3.83
C ALA A 36 5.15 7.24 2.98
N VAL A 37 4.00 6.82 3.48
CA VAL A 37 3.13 5.92 2.74
C VAL A 37 2.64 6.60 1.46
N GLU A 38 2.18 7.82 1.57
CA GLU A 38 1.64 8.51 0.42
C GLU A 38 2.69 8.75 -0.65
N LYS A 39 3.90 9.08 -0.22
CA LYS A 39 4.97 9.28 -1.19
C LYS A 39 5.31 7.99 -1.92
N ALA A 40 5.30 6.88 -1.19
CA ALA A 40 5.58 5.59 -1.82
C ALA A 40 4.51 5.24 -2.84
N ILE A 41 3.25 5.45 -2.47
CA ILE A 41 2.15 5.13 -3.38
C ILE A 41 2.19 6.03 -4.60
N LYS A 42 2.46 7.30 -4.39
CA LYS A 42 2.52 8.24 -5.49
C LYS A 42 3.61 7.84 -6.48
N ARG A 43 4.75 7.40 -5.96
CA ARG A 43 5.82 6.98 -6.84
C ARG A 43 5.43 5.71 -7.60
N ALA A 44 4.81 4.77 -6.92
CA ALA A 44 4.39 3.54 -7.57
C ALA A 44 3.37 3.83 -8.67
N HIS A 45 2.50 4.80 -8.42
CA HIS A 45 1.46 5.13 -9.38
C HIS A 45 2.03 5.64 -10.71
N LYS A 46 3.24 6.12 -10.69
CA LYS A 46 3.85 6.62 -11.92
C LYS A 46 4.14 5.52 -12.92
N THR A 47 4.40 4.33 -12.44
CA THR A 47 4.76 3.24 -13.35
C THR A 47 3.78 2.09 -13.33
N VAL A 48 2.94 2.00 -12.32
CA VAL A 48 2.02 0.88 -12.21
C VAL A 48 0.61 1.44 -12.18
N LYS A 49 -0.23 0.93 -13.06
CA LYS A 49 -1.61 1.37 -13.11
C LYS A 49 -2.48 0.49 -12.25
N ASN A 50 -3.65 0.99 -11.93
CA ASN A 50 -4.68 0.21 -11.24
C ASN A 50 -4.28 -0.22 -9.86
N LEU A 51 -3.63 0.67 -9.12
CA LEU A 51 -3.35 0.40 -7.72
C LEU A 51 -4.66 0.36 -6.95
N LYS A 52 -4.83 -0.66 -6.12
CA LYS A 52 -6.11 -0.87 -5.46
C LYS A 52 -6.02 -0.80 -3.95
N TRP A 53 -4.97 -1.32 -3.37
CA TRP A 53 -4.88 -1.34 -1.91
C TRP A 53 -3.42 -1.44 -1.53
N PHE A 54 -3.16 -1.19 -0.26
CA PHE A 54 -1.81 -1.33 0.25
C PHE A 54 -1.87 -1.95 1.63
N GLN A 55 -0.75 -2.54 2.01
CA GLN A 55 -0.60 -3.11 3.32
C GLN A 55 0.76 -2.69 3.85
N VAL A 56 0.78 -2.14 5.04
CA VAL A 56 2.04 -1.75 5.66
C VAL A 56 2.67 -2.99 6.26
N ILE A 57 3.90 -3.25 5.85
CA ILE A 57 4.64 -4.40 6.33
C ILE A 57 5.43 -4.03 7.57
N GLU A 58 6.03 -2.85 7.55
CA GLU A 58 6.93 -2.47 8.61
C GLU A 58 7.06 -0.96 8.66
N THR A 59 7.07 -0.42 9.86
CA THR A 59 7.39 0.98 10.04
C THR A 59 8.61 1.06 10.92
N ARG A 60 9.49 1.98 10.59
CA ARG A 60 10.67 2.21 11.38
C ARG A 60 11.15 3.61 11.10
N GLY A 61 12.20 4.01 11.76
CA GLY A 61 12.73 5.33 11.55
C GLY A 61 14.19 5.35 11.88
N SER A 62 14.83 6.42 11.52
CA SER A 62 16.23 6.61 11.88
C SER A 62 16.33 7.69 12.94
N ILE A 63 17.37 7.59 13.72
CA ILE A 63 17.61 8.51 14.83
C ILE A 63 18.91 9.23 14.57
N ASN A 64 18.88 10.52 14.78
CA ASN A 64 20.08 11.33 14.69
C ASN A 64 20.11 12.27 15.87
N LYS A 65 21.18 12.16 16.66
CA LYS A 65 21.36 13.02 17.83
C LYS A 65 20.19 12.96 18.79
N GLY A 66 19.66 11.73 19.00
CA GLY A 66 18.59 11.52 19.94
C GLY A 66 17.22 11.92 19.47
N LYS A 67 17.09 12.26 18.20
CA LYS A 67 15.80 12.65 17.63
C LYS A 67 15.51 11.84 16.40
N VAL A 68 14.24 11.74 16.10
CA VAL A 68 13.83 11.07 14.88
C VAL A 68 14.32 11.89 13.70
N ASP A 69 15.08 11.24 12.83
CA ASP A 69 15.58 11.90 11.65
C ASP A 69 14.58 11.78 10.51
N HIS A 70 14.11 10.58 10.27
CA HIS A 70 13.04 10.41 9.31
C HIS A 70 12.34 9.09 9.57
N TRP A 71 11.14 9.00 9.03
CA TRP A 71 10.30 7.81 9.11
C TRP A 71 10.51 6.98 7.87
N GLN A 72 10.38 5.67 8.02
CA GLN A 72 10.59 4.74 6.94
C GLN A 72 9.50 3.68 6.99
N VAL A 73 8.76 3.53 5.91
CA VAL A 73 7.66 2.59 5.87
C VAL A 73 7.81 1.67 4.67
N THR A 74 7.77 0.38 4.94
CA THR A 74 7.78 -0.61 3.87
C THR A 74 6.36 -1.11 3.69
N LEU A 75 5.91 -1.11 2.46
CA LEU A 75 4.54 -1.50 2.18
C LEU A 75 4.47 -2.32 0.91
N LYS A 76 3.42 -3.11 0.84
CA LYS A 76 3.07 -3.82 -0.37
C LYS A 76 1.86 -3.13 -0.97
N VAL A 77 1.90 -2.95 -2.27
CA VAL A 77 0.79 -2.34 -2.98
C VAL A 77 0.23 -3.35 -3.94
N GLY A 78 -1.08 -3.54 -3.87
CA GLY A 78 -1.74 -4.48 -4.74
C GLY A 78 -2.35 -3.78 -5.93
N PHE A 79 -2.18 -4.35 -7.09
CA PHE A 79 -2.79 -3.79 -8.27
C PHE A 79 -3.42 -4.89 -9.11
N ASN A 80 -4.44 -4.50 -9.82
CA ASN A 80 -5.19 -5.44 -10.62
C ASN A 80 -4.37 -5.91 -11.80
N VAL A 81 -4.43 -7.22 -12.01
CA VAL A 81 -3.83 -7.79 -13.20
C VAL A 81 -4.91 -7.79 -14.26
N GLU A 82 -4.63 -7.10 -15.34
CA GLU A 82 -5.61 -7.03 -16.39
C GLU A 82 -5.66 -8.30 -17.14
N ASP A 83 -6.85 -8.72 -17.39
CA ASP A 83 -6.98 -9.87 -18.22
C ASP A 83 -6.86 -9.50 -19.61
N ALA A 84 -6.19 -10.26 -20.29
CA ALA A 84 -6.10 -9.97 -21.70
C ALA A 84 -7.39 -10.32 -22.40
#